data_41cf957f88857b61798377074d8bef72
#
_entry.id   41cf957f88857b61798377074d8bef72
#
_cell.length_a   1.000
_cell.length_b   1.000
_cell.length_c   1.000
_cell.angle_alpha   90.00
_cell.angle_beta   90.00
_cell.angle_gamma   90.00
#
_symmetry.space_group_name_H-M   'P 1'
#
loop_
_entity.id
_entity.type
_entity.pdbx_description
1 polymer ?
#
loop_
_entity_poly.entity_id
_entity_poly.type
_entity_poly.pdbx_seq_one_letter_code
_entity_poly.pdbx_strand_id
1 'polypeptide(L)'
;MFIVLCVFNVRPNVSTITFFDVGQGDSLIFQTTKQETVMVDTGGKEIKIGNIDNHNIAKYHIMPTLKQKRITKIDHLIITHPHADHNGELPYIAQHIRIKKLYINLYSYSEIEL
;
A
#
# COMPACT_ATOMS: atom_id res chain seq x y z
N MET A 1 21.81 6.71 37.52
CA MET A 1 20.48 7.26 37.25
C MET A 1 19.98 6.72 35.91
N PHE A 2 19.02 5.81 35.97
CA PHE A 2 18.45 5.26 34.75
C PHE A 2 17.36 6.20 34.28
N ILE A 3 17.60 6.91 33.17
CA ILE A 3 16.54 7.61 32.48
C ILE A 3 15.79 6.54 31.69
N VAL A 4 14.65 6.09 32.23
CA VAL A 4 13.69 5.33 31.44
C VAL A 4 13.07 6.34 30.48
N LEU A 5 13.64 6.44 29.29
CA LEU A 5 12.95 7.03 28.15
C LEU A 5 11.80 6.09 27.82
N CYS A 6 10.68 6.25 28.51
CA CYS A 6 9.42 5.77 27.98
C CYS A 6 9.17 6.56 26.71
N VAL A 7 9.63 6.04 25.58
CA VAL A 7 9.18 6.50 24.28
C VAL A 7 7.72 6.09 24.19
N PHE A 8 6.85 6.90 24.78
CA PHE A 8 5.44 6.80 24.46
C PHE A 8 5.33 7.06 22.96
N ASN A 9 4.99 6.06 22.25
CA ASN A 9 4.55 6.18 20.88
C ASN A 9 3.21 6.95 20.91
N VAL A 10 3.29 8.24 21.14
CA VAL A 10 2.12 9.12 21.06
C VAL A 10 1.79 9.24 19.59
N ARG A 11 0.99 8.29 19.12
CA ARG A 11 0.40 8.43 17.80
C ARG A 11 -0.61 9.57 17.86
N PRO A 12 -0.54 10.51 16.91
CA PRO A 12 -1.50 11.61 16.93
C PRO A 12 -2.92 11.04 16.86
N ASN A 13 -3.81 11.57 17.69
CA ASN A 13 -5.22 11.19 17.72
C ASN A 13 -5.98 11.85 16.55
N VAL A 14 -5.43 11.72 15.35
CA VAL A 14 -5.97 12.28 14.11
C VAL A 14 -5.92 11.23 13.02
N SER A 15 -6.90 11.25 12.14
CA SER A 15 -6.87 10.48 10.91
C SER A 15 -5.95 11.16 9.91
N THR A 16 -5.18 10.38 9.18
CA THR A 16 -4.26 10.88 8.16
C THR A 16 -4.49 10.20 6.82
N ILE A 17 -4.30 10.96 5.75
CA ILE A 17 -4.27 10.43 4.38
C ILE A 17 -2.89 10.74 3.81
N THR A 18 -2.24 9.73 3.27
CA THR A 18 -0.96 9.86 2.58
C THR A 18 -1.11 9.42 1.15
N PHE A 19 -0.83 10.31 0.21
CA PHE A 19 -0.74 9.99 -1.21
C PHE A 19 0.68 9.60 -1.54
N PHE A 20 0.85 8.47 -2.23
CA PHE A 20 2.16 8.04 -2.69
C PHE A 20 2.47 8.63 -4.07
N ASP A 21 3.72 9.04 -4.24
CA ASP A 21 4.22 9.39 -5.56
C ASP A 21 4.54 8.10 -6.32
N VAL A 22 3.60 7.69 -7.13
CA VAL A 22 3.70 6.46 -7.93
C VAL A 22 3.89 6.76 -9.42
N GLY A 23 4.06 8.05 -9.76
CA GLY A 23 4.10 8.49 -11.14
C GLY A 23 2.71 8.43 -11.76
N GLN A 24 2.54 7.57 -12.77
CA GLN A 24 1.23 7.34 -13.37
C GLN A 24 0.43 6.34 -12.53
N GLY A 25 -0.86 6.60 -12.36
CA GLY A 25 -1.75 5.80 -11.53
C GLY A 25 -1.94 6.39 -10.14
N ASP A 26 -2.56 5.63 -9.27
CA ASP A 26 -2.93 6.07 -7.92
C ASP A 26 -2.46 5.09 -6.85
N SER A 27 -2.11 5.63 -5.70
CA SER A 27 -1.93 4.87 -4.47
C SER A 27 -2.02 5.82 -3.28
N LEU A 28 -2.80 5.45 -2.30
CA LEU A 28 -2.93 6.20 -1.05
C LEU A 28 -3.16 5.27 0.13
N ILE A 29 -2.82 5.76 1.32
CA ILE A 29 -3.21 5.13 2.57
C ILE A 29 -4.00 6.11 3.43
N PHE A 30 -4.98 5.58 4.10
CA PHE A 30 -5.75 6.27 5.13
C PHE A 30 -5.54 5.54 6.45
N GLN A 31 -5.10 6.28 7.46
CA GLN A 31 -4.98 5.76 8.82
C GLN A 31 -6.04 6.40 9.70
N THR A 32 -6.85 5.56 10.35
CA THR A 32 -7.86 6.02 11.30
C THR A 32 -7.22 6.37 12.65
N THR A 33 -7.96 7.08 13.49
CA THR A 33 -7.54 7.37 14.87
C THR A 33 -7.34 6.11 15.70
N LYS A 34 -7.99 5.00 15.34
CA LYS A 34 -7.82 3.67 15.96
C LYS A 34 -6.69 2.87 15.32
N GLN A 35 -5.91 3.49 14.43
CA GLN A 35 -4.74 2.89 13.77
C GLN A 35 -5.08 1.74 12.80
N GLU A 36 -6.27 1.72 12.26
CA GLU A 36 -6.57 0.92 11.10
C GLU A 36 -5.96 1.56 9.86
N THR A 37 -5.36 0.76 9.02
CA THR A 37 -4.77 1.20 7.75
C THR A 37 -5.62 0.69 6.60
N VAL A 38 -6.12 1.63 5.82
CA VAL A 38 -6.82 1.37 4.55
C VAL A 38 -5.93 1.87 3.43
N MET A 39 -5.61 0.98 2.49
CA MET A 39 -4.87 1.33 1.29
C MET A 39 -5.80 1.26 0.08
N VAL A 40 -5.71 2.25 -0.79
CA VAL A 40 -6.45 2.27 -2.05
C VAL A 40 -5.45 2.32 -3.18
N ASP A 41 -5.49 1.30 -4.01
CA ASP A 41 -4.58 1.08 -5.12
C ASP A 41 -3.10 1.04 -4.73
N THR A 42 -2.27 0.48 -5.59
CA THR A 42 -0.86 0.26 -5.31
C THR A 42 0.07 1.01 -6.26
N GLY A 43 -0.47 1.60 -7.31
CA GLY A 43 0.35 2.04 -8.43
C GLY A 43 0.95 0.84 -9.17
N GLY A 44 1.85 1.12 -10.07
CA GLY A 44 2.59 0.10 -10.79
C GLY A 44 2.75 0.43 -12.27
N LYS A 45 3.51 -0.39 -12.94
CA LYS A 45 3.74 -0.33 -14.39
C LYS A 45 3.50 -1.69 -15.01
N GLU A 46 3.11 -1.71 -16.27
CA GLU A 46 3.08 -2.96 -17.03
C GLU A 46 4.44 -3.62 -17.02
N ILE A 47 4.46 -4.90 -16.69
CA ILE A 47 5.66 -5.73 -16.80
C ILE A 47 5.83 -6.03 -18.30
N LYS A 48 6.78 -5.36 -18.92
CA LYS A 48 7.18 -5.71 -20.30
C LYS A 48 7.94 -7.02 -20.28
N ILE A 49 7.67 -7.87 -21.26
CA ILE A 49 8.39 -9.14 -21.47
C ILE A 49 9.90 -8.87 -21.46
N GLY A 50 10.62 -9.49 -20.50
CA GLY A 50 12.07 -9.31 -20.32
C GLY A 50 12.49 -8.49 -19.10
N ASN A 51 11.60 -7.78 -18.47
CA ASN A 51 11.84 -7.10 -17.19
C ASN A 51 11.18 -7.89 -16.05
N ILE A 52 11.96 -8.78 -15.45
CA ILE A 52 11.45 -9.75 -14.48
C ILE A 52 11.08 -9.09 -13.14
N ASP A 53 11.48 -7.85 -12.88
CA ASP A 53 11.30 -7.28 -11.55
C ASP A 53 11.23 -5.76 -11.58
N ASN A 54 10.07 -5.23 -11.96
CA ASN A 54 9.88 -3.78 -11.96
C ASN A 54 8.88 -3.33 -10.88
N HIS A 55 9.14 -3.73 -9.62
CA HIS A 55 8.38 -3.28 -8.46
C HIS A 55 9.07 -2.10 -7.74
N ASN A 56 9.71 -1.24 -8.52
CA ASN A 56 10.48 -0.12 -7.98
C ASN A 56 9.60 0.90 -7.24
N ILE A 57 8.35 1.07 -7.64
CA ILE A 57 7.40 1.97 -6.99
C ILE A 57 7.13 1.50 -5.56
N ALA A 58 6.79 0.23 -5.38
CA ALA A 58 6.55 -0.32 -4.04
C ALA A 58 7.84 -0.28 -3.21
N LYS A 59 8.95 -0.72 -3.77
CA LYS A 59 10.22 -0.84 -3.07
C LYS A 59 10.78 0.51 -2.61
N TYR A 60 10.68 1.54 -3.42
CA TYR A 60 11.32 2.83 -3.16
C TYR A 60 10.39 3.94 -2.70
N HIS A 61 9.10 3.85 -2.99
CA HIS A 61 8.14 4.90 -2.66
C HIS A 61 7.08 4.49 -1.63
N ILE A 62 6.63 3.24 -1.65
CA ILE A 62 5.56 2.79 -0.74
C ILE A 62 6.13 2.19 0.54
N MET A 63 6.96 1.15 0.42
CA MET A 63 7.46 0.41 1.58
C MET A 63 8.27 1.28 2.56
N PRO A 64 9.15 2.20 2.11
CA PRO A 64 9.85 3.08 3.03
C PRO A 64 8.92 3.98 3.84
N THR A 65 7.85 4.49 3.23
CA THR A 65 6.86 5.32 3.92
C THR A 65 6.07 4.52 4.95
N LEU A 66 5.62 3.31 4.59
CA LEU A 66 4.95 2.41 5.53
C LEU A 66 5.85 2.08 6.73
N LYS A 67 7.12 1.81 6.47
CA LYS A 67 8.11 1.52 7.51
C LYS A 67 8.35 2.72 8.41
N GLN A 68 8.49 3.91 7.85
CA GLN A 68 8.65 5.15 8.59
C GLN A 68 7.44 5.44 9.48
N LYS A 69 6.25 5.18 9.01
CA LYS A 69 4.99 5.31 9.76
C LYS A 69 4.72 4.15 10.71
N ARG A 70 5.60 3.16 10.77
CA ARG A 70 5.45 1.94 11.58
C ARG A 70 4.18 1.16 11.27
N ILE A 71 3.77 1.17 10.02
CA ILE A 71 2.66 0.38 9.52
C ILE A 71 3.20 -1.02 9.21
N THR A 72 2.74 -2.01 9.96
CA THR A 72 3.18 -3.41 9.83
C THR A 72 2.15 -4.30 9.14
N LYS A 73 0.95 -3.79 8.96
CA LYS A 73 -0.16 -4.48 8.31
C LYS A 73 -1.06 -3.49 7.61
N ILE A 74 -1.71 -3.93 6.55
CA ILE A 74 -2.78 -3.22 5.88
C ILE A 74 -4.08 -3.95 6.22
N ASP A 75 -4.97 -3.27 6.94
CA ASP A 75 -6.23 -3.87 7.37
C ASP A 75 -7.18 -4.08 6.21
N HIS A 76 -7.23 -3.11 5.31
CA HIS A 76 -8.06 -3.14 4.12
C HIS A 76 -7.28 -2.61 2.92
N LEU A 77 -7.17 -3.40 1.87
CA LEU A 77 -6.63 -2.97 0.59
C LEU A 77 -7.73 -3.03 -0.47
N ILE A 78 -7.98 -1.90 -1.09
CA ILE A 78 -9.01 -1.74 -2.11
C ILE A 78 -8.32 -1.52 -3.45
N ILE A 79 -8.60 -2.37 -4.43
CA ILE A 79 -8.15 -2.20 -5.81
C ILE A 79 -9.33 -1.72 -6.64
N THR A 80 -9.23 -0.50 -7.15
CA THR A 80 -10.31 0.14 -7.90
C THR A 80 -10.40 -0.34 -9.34
N HIS A 81 -9.25 -0.62 -9.96
CA HIS A 81 -9.14 -1.04 -11.36
C HIS A 81 -8.14 -2.18 -11.51
N PRO A 82 -8.37 -3.12 -12.43
CA PRO A 82 -7.46 -4.24 -12.66
C PRO A 82 -6.30 -3.88 -13.60
N HIS A 83 -6.01 -2.60 -13.79
CA HIS A 83 -4.91 -2.15 -14.62
C HIS A 83 -3.61 -2.02 -13.82
N ALA A 84 -2.46 -2.18 -14.47
CA ALA A 84 -1.16 -2.21 -13.83
C ALA A 84 -0.82 -0.94 -13.05
N ASP A 85 -1.31 0.24 -13.46
CA ASP A 85 -1.12 1.51 -12.76
C ASP A 85 -1.92 1.61 -11.44
N HIS A 86 -2.80 0.67 -11.16
CA HIS A 86 -3.57 0.56 -9.91
C HIS A 86 -3.22 -0.67 -9.08
N ASN A 87 -2.94 -1.80 -9.71
CA ASN A 87 -2.69 -3.07 -9.02
C ASN A 87 -1.30 -3.67 -9.26
N GLY A 88 -0.45 -3.01 -10.05
CA GLY A 88 0.83 -3.56 -10.49
C GLY A 88 1.78 -3.93 -9.35
N GLU A 89 1.75 -3.17 -8.26
CA GLU A 89 2.61 -3.40 -7.09
C GLU A 89 1.99 -4.35 -6.05
N LEU A 90 0.76 -4.81 -6.26
CA LEU A 90 0.07 -5.68 -5.32
C LEU A 90 0.88 -6.94 -4.97
N PRO A 91 1.48 -7.68 -5.92
CA PRO A 91 2.26 -8.87 -5.58
C PRO A 91 3.44 -8.58 -4.68
N TYR A 92 4.14 -7.49 -4.92
CA TYR A 92 5.28 -7.08 -4.09
C TYR A 92 4.85 -6.71 -2.68
N ILE A 93 3.79 -5.90 -2.55
CA ILE A 93 3.27 -5.48 -1.26
C ILE A 93 2.77 -6.69 -0.47
N ALA A 94 2.04 -7.61 -1.11
CA ALA A 94 1.53 -8.82 -0.47
C ALA A 94 2.63 -9.74 0.06
N GLN A 95 3.82 -9.73 -0.56
CA GLN A 95 4.97 -10.51 -0.10
C GLN A 95 5.70 -9.87 1.08
N HIS A 96 5.60 -8.55 1.25
CA HIS A 96 6.42 -7.79 2.21
C HIS A 96 5.63 -7.25 3.40
N ILE A 97 4.31 -7.19 3.33
CA ILE A 97 3.46 -6.72 4.41
C ILE A 97 2.17 -7.55 4.46
N ARG A 98 1.65 -7.74 5.66
CA ARG A 98 0.40 -8.49 5.84
C ARG A 98 -0.79 -7.66 5.37
N ILE A 99 -1.58 -8.21 4.45
CA ILE A 99 -2.85 -7.67 4.02
C ILE A 99 -3.96 -8.53 4.65
N LYS A 100 -4.79 -7.92 5.48
CA LYS A 100 -5.87 -8.64 6.17
C LYS A 100 -7.05 -8.91 5.26
N LYS A 101 -7.49 -7.90 4.51
CA LYS A 101 -8.62 -8.00 3.59
C LYS A 101 -8.30 -7.30 2.28
N LEU A 102 -8.57 -7.96 1.19
CA LEU A 102 -8.43 -7.44 -0.17
C LEU A 102 -9.82 -7.31 -0.80
N TYR A 103 -10.11 -6.12 -1.30
CA TYR A 103 -11.37 -5.79 -1.98
C TYR A 103 -11.07 -5.54 -3.46
N ILE A 104 -11.70 -6.32 -4.32
CA ILE A 104 -11.58 -6.18 -5.77
C ILE A 104 -12.97 -6.13 -6.39
N ASN A 105 -13.09 -5.43 -7.51
CA ASN A 105 -14.31 -5.46 -8.30
C ASN A 105 -14.26 -6.64 -9.28
N LEU A 106 -14.98 -7.70 -8.99
CA LEU A 106 -15.02 -8.91 -9.82
C LEU A 106 -15.50 -8.63 -11.24
N TYR A 107 -16.37 -7.66 -11.43
CA TYR A 107 -16.86 -7.27 -12.75
C TYR A 107 -15.74 -6.76 -13.66
N SER A 108 -14.86 -5.97 -13.11
CA SER A 108 -13.73 -5.41 -13.86
C SER A 108 -12.67 -6.47 -14.19
N TYR A 109 -12.52 -7.48 -13.36
CA TYR A 109 -11.59 -8.59 -13.61
C TYR A 109 -12.13 -9.60 -14.61
N SER A 110 -13.45 -9.81 -14.67
CA SER A 110 -14.06 -10.73 -15.63
C SER A 110 -13.96 -10.26 -17.09
N GLU A 111 -13.85 -8.95 -17.31
CA GLU A 111 -13.69 -8.38 -18.66
C GLU A 111 -12.28 -8.54 -19.22
N ILE A 112 -11.30 -8.80 -18.39
CA ILE A 112 -9.88 -8.92 -18.80
C ILE A 112 -9.52 -10.37 -19.15
N GLU A 113 -10.19 -11.34 -18.54
CA GLU A 113 -9.96 -12.76 -18.85
C GLU A 113 -10.65 -13.23 -20.15
N LEU A 114 -11.40 -12.38 -20.76
CA LEU A 114 -12.06 -12.63 -22.04
C LEU A 114 -11.32 -11.96 -23.19
#